data_f905ab9f13344168c489567db8c721a1
#
_entry.id   f905ab9f13344168c489567db8c721a1
#
_cell.length_a   1.000
_cell.length_b   1.000
_cell.length_c   1.000
_cell.angle_alpha   90.00
_cell.angle_beta   90.00
_cell.angle_gamma   90.00
#
_symmetry.space_group_name_H-M   'P 1'
#
loop_
_entity.id
_entity.type
_entity.pdbx_description
1 polymer ?
#
loop_
_entity_poly.entity_id
_entity_poly.type
_entity_poly.pdbx_seq_one_letter_code
_entity_poly.pdbx_strand_id
1 'polypeptide(L)'
;APLVATHSNAHAITPSSRNLTDRQLHMIRDSGGMVGLNFATVFLRPDGRRDADFGWGPVLRHMDHLITHLGEDHVGFGSDFDGASVPLGIGDVAGLPRLLAALSAHGYSDGLLRKLAWDNWLSVLRRTWGA
;
A
#
# COMPACT_ATOMS: atom_id res chain seq x y z
N ALA A 1 0.37 8.99 -19.74
CA ALA A 1 0.95 9.28 -18.42
C ALA A 1 0.55 8.21 -17.41
N PRO A 2 1.42 7.85 -16.46
CA PRO A 2 1.08 6.88 -15.44
C PRO A 2 -0.06 7.37 -14.54
N LEU A 3 -1.02 6.49 -14.24
CA LEU A 3 -2.05 6.76 -13.25
C LEU A 3 -1.49 6.44 -11.85
N VAL A 4 -1.62 7.36 -10.91
CA VAL A 4 -1.09 7.17 -9.56
C VAL A 4 -2.20 7.38 -8.53
N ALA A 5 -2.44 6.36 -7.70
CA ALA A 5 -3.23 6.46 -6.49
C ALA A 5 -2.26 6.46 -5.31
N THR A 6 -2.02 7.63 -4.73
CA THR A 6 -0.97 7.81 -3.72
C THR A 6 -1.24 7.06 -2.43
N HIS A 7 -2.50 6.83 -2.09
CA HIS A 7 -2.91 6.17 -0.85
C HIS A 7 -4.32 5.56 -0.98
N SER A 8 -4.38 4.35 -1.55
CA SER A 8 -5.64 3.59 -1.72
C SER A 8 -5.36 2.09 -1.60
N ASN A 9 -6.34 1.35 -1.08
CA ASN A 9 -6.20 -0.08 -0.82
C ASN A 9 -7.14 -0.92 -1.69
N ALA A 10 -7.29 -2.21 -1.38
CA ALA A 10 -8.04 -3.16 -2.16
C ALA A 10 -9.51 -3.20 -1.74
N HIS A 11 -10.42 -2.83 -2.63
CA HIS A 11 -11.87 -2.93 -2.42
C HIS A 11 -12.32 -4.39 -2.17
N ALA A 12 -11.66 -5.36 -2.78
CA ALA A 12 -11.98 -6.78 -2.60
C ALA A 12 -11.83 -7.24 -1.14
N ILE A 13 -10.98 -6.60 -0.35
CA ILE A 13 -10.78 -6.93 1.06
C ILE A 13 -11.63 -6.02 1.96
N THR A 14 -11.61 -4.71 1.69
CA THR A 14 -12.38 -3.71 2.45
C THR A 14 -13.24 -2.92 1.47
N PRO A 15 -14.54 -3.22 1.38
CA PRO A 15 -15.45 -2.62 0.39
C PRO A 15 -15.81 -1.18 0.77
N SER A 16 -14.87 -0.29 0.56
CA SER A 16 -15.01 1.17 0.71
C SER A 16 -14.87 1.83 -0.65
N SER A 17 -15.63 2.90 -0.89
CA SER A 17 -15.50 3.69 -2.12
C SER A 17 -14.13 4.35 -2.27
N ARG A 18 -13.35 4.46 -1.21
CA ARG A 18 -11.98 4.96 -1.22
C ARG A 18 -10.96 3.91 -1.69
N ASN A 19 -11.33 2.64 -1.68
CA ASN A 19 -10.47 1.55 -2.11
C ASN A 19 -10.70 1.21 -3.59
N LEU A 20 -9.69 0.63 -4.21
CA LEU A 20 -9.66 0.35 -5.64
C LEU A 20 -10.19 -1.07 -5.91
N THR A 21 -11.08 -1.18 -6.90
CA THR A 21 -11.51 -2.47 -7.42
C THR A 21 -10.38 -3.14 -8.20
N ASP A 22 -10.44 -4.45 -8.39
CA ASP A 22 -9.43 -5.18 -9.16
C ASP A 22 -9.31 -4.65 -10.58
N ARG A 23 -10.43 -4.28 -11.20
CA ARG A 23 -10.43 -3.64 -12.52
C ARG A 23 -9.64 -2.33 -12.53
N GLN A 24 -9.83 -1.49 -11.51
CA GLN A 24 -9.07 -0.23 -11.37
C GLN A 24 -7.58 -0.48 -11.15
N LEU A 25 -7.24 -1.50 -10.35
CA LEU A 25 -5.85 -1.91 -10.16
C LEU A 25 -5.19 -2.29 -11.50
N HIS A 26 -5.89 -3.09 -12.32
CA HIS A 26 -5.38 -3.48 -13.63
C HIS A 26 -5.22 -2.27 -14.59
N MET A 27 -6.15 -1.32 -14.56
CA MET A 27 -6.02 -0.09 -15.34
C MET A 27 -4.79 0.73 -14.94
N ILE A 28 -4.53 0.85 -13.63
CA ILE A 28 -3.34 1.54 -13.12
C ILE A 28 -2.08 0.81 -13.56
N ARG A 29 -2.02 -0.51 -13.40
CA ARG A 29 -0.91 -1.34 -13.86
C ARG A 29 -0.63 -1.11 -15.36
N ASP A 30 -1.66 -1.20 -16.18
CA ASP A 30 -1.53 -1.11 -17.65
C ASP A 30 -1.09 0.29 -18.10
N SER A 31 -1.35 1.31 -17.29
CA SER A 31 -0.83 2.68 -17.50
C SER A 31 0.65 2.85 -17.13
N GLY A 32 1.28 1.84 -16.54
CA GLY A 32 2.60 1.96 -15.95
C GLY A 32 2.60 2.77 -14.64
N GLY A 33 1.44 2.83 -13.99
CA GLY A 33 1.22 3.64 -12.80
C GLY A 33 1.62 2.97 -11.49
N MET A 34 1.06 3.47 -10.39
CA MET A 34 1.44 3.04 -9.07
C MET A 34 0.32 3.23 -8.05
N VAL A 35 0.27 2.37 -7.05
CA VAL A 35 -0.60 2.49 -5.89
C VAL A 35 0.23 2.48 -4.61
N GLY A 36 0.03 3.46 -3.75
CA GLY A 36 0.55 3.46 -2.38
C GLY A 36 -0.44 2.85 -1.41
N LEU A 37 0.00 1.89 -0.61
CA LEU A 37 -0.82 1.30 0.45
C LEU A 37 -1.15 2.37 1.50
N ASN A 38 -2.43 2.65 1.68
CA ASN A 38 -2.92 3.57 2.72
C ASN A 38 -2.89 2.85 4.08
N PHE A 39 -2.31 3.49 5.10
CA PHE A 39 -2.24 2.93 6.44
C PHE A 39 -3.48 3.23 7.29
N ALA A 40 -4.47 3.93 6.75
CA ALA A 40 -5.69 4.23 7.49
C ALA A 40 -6.42 2.95 7.93
N THR A 41 -6.65 2.85 9.23
CA THR A 41 -7.29 1.69 9.87
C THR A 41 -8.61 1.31 9.17
N VAL A 42 -9.45 2.30 8.87
CA VAL A 42 -10.77 2.09 8.26
C VAL A 42 -10.73 1.54 6.85
N PHE A 43 -9.60 1.69 6.15
CA PHE A 43 -9.41 1.18 4.78
C PHE A 43 -8.61 -0.12 4.75
N LEU A 44 -8.06 -0.53 5.88
CA LEU A 44 -7.34 -1.80 6.04
C LEU A 44 -8.22 -2.89 6.63
N ARG A 45 -8.95 -2.57 7.70
CA ARG A 45 -9.81 -3.55 8.36
C ARG A 45 -10.96 -3.97 7.45
N PRO A 46 -11.22 -5.29 7.30
CA PRO A 46 -12.35 -5.76 6.48
C PRO A 46 -13.70 -5.23 6.95
N ASP A 47 -13.85 -5.00 8.27
CA ASP A 47 -15.08 -4.47 8.86
C ASP A 47 -15.21 -2.94 8.77
N GLY A 48 -14.16 -2.24 8.32
CA GLY A 48 -14.13 -0.79 8.19
C GLY A 48 -14.17 -0.02 9.51
N ARG A 49 -13.93 -0.68 10.64
CA ARG A 49 -13.96 -0.04 11.97
C ARG A 49 -12.73 0.83 12.19
N ARG A 50 -12.86 1.78 13.13
CA ARG A 50 -11.80 2.74 13.48
C ARG A 50 -10.85 2.24 14.58
N ASP A 51 -11.10 1.07 15.15
CA ASP A 51 -10.25 0.50 16.20
C ASP A 51 -8.87 0.13 15.63
N ALA A 52 -7.86 0.89 16.06
CA ALA A 52 -6.48 0.74 15.60
C ALA A 52 -5.72 -0.41 16.30
N ASP A 53 -6.32 -1.04 17.29
CA ASP A 53 -5.75 -2.19 18.00
C ASP A 53 -6.05 -3.49 17.25
N PHE A 54 -5.23 -3.82 16.27
CA PHE A 54 -5.31 -5.08 15.52
C PHE A 54 -3.92 -5.47 15.01
N GLY A 55 -3.78 -6.77 14.69
CA GLY A 55 -2.52 -7.32 14.20
C GLY A 55 -2.21 -6.96 12.73
N TRP A 56 -1.10 -7.47 12.22
CA TRP A 56 -0.61 -7.21 10.87
C TRP A 56 -1.46 -7.84 9.76
N GLY A 57 -2.34 -8.79 10.06
CA GLY A 57 -3.11 -9.53 9.06
C GLY A 57 -3.74 -8.67 7.97
N PRO A 58 -4.54 -7.63 8.29
CA PRO A 58 -5.15 -6.78 7.28
C PRO A 58 -4.12 -6.06 6.40
N VAL A 59 -3.05 -5.54 6.99
CA VAL A 59 -1.96 -4.88 6.23
C VAL A 59 -1.34 -5.84 5.23
N LEU A 60 -1.01 -7.05 5.68
CA LEU A 60 -0.38 -8.07 4.85
C LEU A 60 -1.32 -8.52 3.72
N ARG A 61 -2.61 -8.72 4.00
CA ARG A 61 -3.59 -9.12 2.98
C ARG A 61 -3.75 -8.05 1.90
N HIS A 62 -3.83 -6.78 2.28
CA HIS A 62 -3.92 -5.70 1.31
C HIS A 62 -2.65 -5.61 0.46
N MET A 63 -1.48 -5.70 1.08
CA MET A 63 -0.21 -5.65 0.35
C MET A 63 -0.07 -6.82 -0.63
N ASP A 64 -0.37 -8.04 -0.20
CA ASP A 64 -0.36 -9.21 -1.07
C ASP A 64 -1.33 -9.05 -2.25
N HIS A 65 -2.53 -8.54 -2.00
CA HIS A 65 -3.54 -8.32 -3.03
C HIS A 65 -3.08 -7.26 -4.06
N LEU A 66 -2.55 -6.14 -3.58
CA LEU A 66 -2.02 -5.10 -4.45
C LEU A 66 -0.88 -5.63 -5.33
N ILE A 67 0.06 -6.36 -4.76
CA ILE A 67 1.18 -6.93 -5.52
C ILE A 67 0.68 -7.96 -6.54
N THR A 68 -0.28 -8.80 -6.16
CA THR A 68 -0.84 -9.81 -7.06
C THR A 68 -1.48 -9.18 -8.30
N HIS A 69 -2.22 -8.08 -8.13
CA HIS A 69 -2.97 -7.45 -9.22
C HIS A 69 -2.19 -6.38 -9.99
N LEU A 70 -1.24 -5.72 -9.34
CA LEU A 70 -0.43 -4.65 -9.94
C LEU A 70 0.94 -5.13 -10.42
N GLY A 71 1.50 -6.14 -9.76
CA GLY A 71 2.91 -6.49 -9.87
C GLY A 71 3.76 -5.71 -8.87
N GLU A 72 4.90 -6.27 -8.51
CA GLU A 72 5.78 -5.73 -7.45
C GLU A 72 6.44 -4.40 -7.79
N ASP A 73 6.44 -3.99 -9.05
CA ASP A 73 7.03 -2.72 -9.51
C ASP A 73 6.05 -1.54 -9.43
N HIS A 74 4.78 -1.78 -9.07
CA HIS A 74 3.71 -0.79 -9.12
C HIS A 74 3.05 -0.53 -7.77
N VAL A 75 3.68 -0.92 -6.69
CA VAL A 75 3.18 -0.77 -5.31
C VAL A 75 4.20 -0.08 -4.44
N GLY A 76 3.72 0.72 -3.50
CA GLY A 76 4.57 1.37 -2.50
C GLY A 76 3.80 1.68 -1.23
N PHE A 77 4.42 2.42 -0.32
CA PHE A 77 3.77 2.91 0.88
C PHE A 77 3.15 4.28 0.61
N GLY A 78 1.90 4.44 1.02
CA GLY A 78 1.13 5.67 0.85
C GLY A 78 0.59 6.23 2.17
N SER A 79 1.20 5.96 3.24
CA SER A 79 0.95 6.22 4.67
C SER A 79 -0.39 6.85 5.07
N ASP A 80 -0.69 8.07 4.65
CA ASP A 80 -1.78 8.91 5.15
C ASP A 80 -1.55 9.35 6.61
N PHE A 81 -0.29 9.44 7.04
CA PHE A 81 0.07 9.98 8.35
C PHE A 81 -0.53 11.38 8.52
N ASP A 82 -0.96 11.69 9.73
CA ASP A 82 -1.66 12.92 10.12
C ASP A 82 -3.06 13.09 9.50
N GLY A 83 -3.41 12.37 8.45
CA GLY A 83 -4.73 12.40 7.83
C GLY A 83 -5.68 11.31 8.33
N ALA A 84 -5.17 10.30 9.02
CA ALA A 84 -5.95 9.15 9.43
C ALA A 84 -5.42 8.49 10.71
N SER A 85 -6.29 7.71 11.38
CA SER A 85 -5.87 6.78 12.42
C SER A 85 -5.22 5.57 11.76
N VAL A 86 -3.99 5.24 12.15
CA VAL A 86 -3.23 4.11 11.64
C VAL A 86 -3.11 3.00 12.69
N PRO A 87 -2.84 1.73 12.30
CA PRO A 87 -2.68 0.64 13.25
C PRO A 87 -1.65 0.95 14.32
N LEU A 88 -1.91 0.55 15.56
CA LEU A 88 -0.98 0.78 16.69
C LEU A 88 0.41 0.20 16.42
N GLY A 89 0.50 -0.91 15.68
CA GLY A 89 1.78 -1.49 15.29
C GLY A 89 2.65 -0.57 14.42
N ILE A 90 2.04 0.34 13.65
CA ILE A 90 2.75 1.37 12.87
C ILE A 90 2.90 2.65 13.70
N GLY A 91 1.79 3.22 14.18
CA GLY A 91 1.76 4.43 15.00
C GLY A 91 2.06 5.70 14.21
N ASP A 92 3.31 5.90 13.86
CA ASP A 92 3.80 7.05 13.09
C ASP A 92 4.99 6.64 12.19
N VAL A 93 5.69 7.61 11.62
CA VAL A 93 6.83 7.34 10.74
C VAL A 93 7.92 6.51 11.41
N ALA A 94 8.10 6.63 12.72
CA ALA A 94 9.06 5.82 13.48
C ALA A 94 8.67 4.33 13.54
N GLY A 95 7.44 3.99 13.20
CA GLY A 95 6.94 2.62 13.10
C GLY A 95 7.24 1.91 11.77
N LEU A 96 7.76 2.60 10.77
CA LEU A 96 8.08 1.98 9.47
C LEU A 96 9.04 0.79 9.59
N PRO A 97 10.07 0.79 10.45
CA PRO A 97 10.90 -0.41 10.65
C PRO A 97 10.10 -1.63 11.13
N ARG A 98 9.06 -1.44 11.94
CA ARG A 98 8.20 -2.55 12.39
C ARG A 98 7.34 -3.08 11.24
N LEU A 99 6.83 -2.21 10.36
CA LEU A 99 6.14 -2.62 9.15
C LEU A 99 7.05 -3.44 8.23
N LEU A 100 8.27 -2.96 7.99
CA LEU A 100 9.23 -3.69 7.17
C LEU A 100 9.58 -5.05 7.78
N ALA A 101 9.73 -5.13 9.10
CA ALA A 101 9.98 -6.39 9.80
C ALA A 101 8.79 -7.36 9.65
N ALA A 102 7.56 -6.86 9.72
CA ALA A 102 6.36 -7.68 9.54
C ALA A 102 6.26 -8.24 8.10
N LEU A 103 6.55 -7.43 7.10
CA LEU A 103 6.58 -7.84 5.70
C LEU A 103 7.69 -8.86 5.44
N SER A 104 8.88 -8.65 6.01
CA SER A 104 9.99 -9.60 5.94
C SER A 104 9.62 -10.95 6.56
N ALA A 105 9.03 -10.94 7.74
CA ALA A 105 8.56 -12.16 8.41
C ALA A 105 7.47 -12.88 7.63
N HIS A 106 6.67 -12.15 6.85
CA HIS A 106 5.64 -12.69 5.96
C HIS A 106 6.23 -13.34 4.70
N GLY A 107 7.49 -13.14 4.41
CA GLY A 107 8.20 -13.76 3.30
C GLY A 107 8.66 -12.81 2.19
N TYR A 108 8.51 -11.50 2.37
CA TYR A 108 9.01 -10.53 1.39
C TYR A 108 10.54 -10.44 1.44
N SER A 109 11.16 -10.52 0.28
CA SER A 109 12.62 -10.36 0.15
C SER A 109 13.07 -8.92 0.42
N ASP A 110 14.34 -8.73 0.75
CA ASP A 110 14.93 -7.39 0.91
C ASP A 110 14.79 -6.57 -0.36
N GLY A 111 14.94 -7.19 -1.53
CA GLY A 111 14.74 -6.53 -2.83
C GLY A 111 13.31 -6.02 -3.02
N LEU A 112 12.31 -6.82 -2.65
CA LEU A 112 10.92 -6.39 -2.71
C LEU A 112 10.64 -5.27 -1.70
N LEU A 113 11.12 -5.36 -0.48
CA LEU A 113 10.98 -4.32 0.53
C LEU A 113 11.56 -2.98 0.05
N ARG A 114 12.72 -3.02 -0.61
CA ARG A 114 13.34 -1.83 -1.18
C ARG A 114 12.48 -1.22 -2.31
N LYS A 115 11.88 -2.04 -3.16
CA LYS A 115 10.93 -1.57 -4.19
C LYS A 115 9.75 -0.85 -3.56
N LEU A 116 9.10 -1.45 -2.56
CA LEU A 116 7.93 -0.88 -1.89
C LEU A 116 8.25 0.42 -1.15
N ALA A 117 9.39 0.46 -0.47
CA ALA A 117 9.77 1.61 0.36
C ALA A 117 10.38 2.76 -0.46
N TRP A 118 10.98 2.48 -1.61
CA TRP A 118 11.82 3.47 -2.28
C TRP A 118 11.79 3.40 -3.81
N ASP A 119 12.24 2.30 -4.41
CA ASP A 119 12.58 2.24 -5.83
C ASP A 119 11.37 2.53 -6.73
N ASN A 120 10.19 2.00 -6.40
CA ASN A 120 9.00 2.17 -7.22
C ASN A 120 8.52 3.62 -7.27
N TRP A 121 8.58 4.35 -6.14
CA TRP A 121 8.27 5.78 -6.11
C TRP A 121 9.26 6.58 -6.96
N LEU A 122 10.54 6.33 -6.84
CA LEU A 122 11.55 7.00 -7.67
C LEU A 122 11.33 6.70 -9.15
N SER A 123 11.00 5.45 -9.49
CA SER A 123 10.75 5.07 -10.88
C SER A 123 9.59 5.84 -11.49
N VAL A 124 8.44 5.90 -10.81
CA VAL A 124 7.27 6.61 -11.34
C VAL A 124 7.51 8.13 -11.43
N LEU A 125 8.22 8.71 -10.47
CA LEU A 125 8.56 10.13 -10.49
C LEU A 125 9.49 10.45 -11.67
N ARG A 126 10.52 9.65 -11.89
CA ARG A 126 11.44 9.83 -13.02
C ARG A 126 10.71 9.75 -14.37
N ARG A 127 9.85 8.74 -14.52
CA ARG A 127 9.06 8.57 -15.76
C ARG A 127 8.05 9.69 -15.98
N THR A 128 7.52 10.27 -14.90
CA THR A 128 6.55 11.38 -14.96
C THR A 128 7.22 12.72 -15.24
N TRP A 129 8.36 12.99 -14.61
CA TRP A 129 9.06 14.26 -14.71
C TRP A 129 10.15 14.29 -15.81
N GLY A 130 10.48 13.15 -16.39
CA GLY A 130 11.48 13.06 -17.46
C GLY A 130 12.91 13.22 -16.98
N ALA A 131 13.18 12.90 -15.74
CA ALA A 131 14.52 13.02 -15.15
C ALA A 131 15.35 11.76 -15.32
#